data_f7c88cae4540650432544568438ee858
#
_entry.id   f7c88cae4540650432544568438ee858
#
_cell.length_a   1.000
_cell.length_b   1.000
_cell.length_c   1.000
_cell.angle_alpha   90.00
_cell.angle_beta   90.00
_cell.angle_gamma   90.00
#
_symmetry.space_group_name_H-M   'P 1'
#
loop_
_entity.id
_entity.type
_entity.pdbx_description
1 polymer ?
#
loop_
_entity_poly.entity_id
_entity_poly.type
_entity_poly.pdbx_seq_one_letter_code
_entity_poly.pdbx_strand_id
1 'polypeptide(L)'
;VTSTDLDSAPPELRDRLNLLMGVRARAIRPGHLELAQDVGARFHDHRGQTILGSVGVLADACPGGSLGSSVPEGTGMVLSQLSATLAAPMPATGVVVATGDATHLDLDAGMGLASGTMRDGAGTPLAVLQSRGIVVTRPRASADTVLSGERLPIPDPEPCAGVDDLAGRIGLDVVDALASGQIARGPLAGLLDLQVTDVERGSVAASFAPQDWMSNPLGSIQGGVLVTAADLMNGLAAQTLTATGQQYRILDLRIDFVRSPAVDGPDIRAVAEVVRAGRRIALIESHLVDASGQTLVRAAASARLS
;
A
#
# COMPACT_ATOMS: atom_id res chain seq x y z
N VAL A 1 14.25 18.38 -3.75
CA VAL A 1 13.53 18.74 -2.52
C VAL A 1 14.56 19.26 -1.55
N THR A 2 14.49 20.55 -1.21
CA THR A 2 15.45 21.18 -0.30
C THR A 2 15.16 20.72 1.14
N SER A 3 16.21 20.50 1.93
CA SER A 3 16.25 20.04 3.32
C SER A 3 15.32 20.78 4.30
N THR A 4 14.75 21.89 3.92
CA THR A 4 13.97 22.79 4.78
C THR A 4 12.54 22.34 5.04
N ASP A 5 11.93 21.53 4.17
CA ASP A 5 10.52 21.12 4.33
C ASP A 5 10.33 19.95 5.31
N LEU A 6 11.38 19.20 5.59
CA LEU A 6 11.33 18.05 6.50
C LEU A 6 11.43 18.44 7.97
N ASP A 7 12.12 19.56 8.27
CA ASP A 7 12.31 20.03 9.65
C ASP A 7 11.03 20.65 10.25
N SER A 8 10.04 21.00 9.43
CA SER A 8 8.74 21.55 9.85
C SER A 8 7.64 20.49 10.01
N ALA A 9 7.87 19.23 9.58
CA ALA A 9 6.88 18.16 9.73
C ALA A 9 6.77 17.72 11.20
N PRO A 10 5.56 17.39 11.68
CA PRO A 10 5.38 16.83 13.01
C PRO A 10 6.15 15.54 13.20
N PRO A 11 6.60 15.22 14.41
CA PRO A 11 7.41 14.04 14.71
C PRO A 11 6.83 12.72 14.19
N GLU A 12 5.52 12.55 14.25
CA GLU A 12 4.79 11.35 13.81
C GLU A 12 4.87 11.08 12.30
N LEU A 13 5.24 12.08 11.49
CA LEU A 13 5.42 11.94 10.04
C LEU A 13 6.89 11.90 9.62
N ARG A 14 7.81 11.92 10.58
CA ARG A 14 9.25 11.81 10.34
C ARG A 14 9.75 10.37 10.45
N ASP A 15 8.86 9.37 10.48
CA ASP A 15 9.28 7.99 10.49
C ASP A 15 10.02 7.61 9.20
N ARG A 16 10.85 6.57 9.29
CA ARG A 16 11.69 6.10 8.18
C ARG A 16 10.86 5.77 6.94
N LEU A 17 9.70 5.18 7.14
CA LEU A 17 8.82 4.77 6.06
C LEU A 17 8.25 5.96 5.29
N ASN A 18 7.72 6.96 5.99
CA ASN A 18 7.21 8.17 5.34
C ASN A 18 8.31 8.91 4.57
N LEU A 19 9.53 8.99 5.15
CA LEU A 19 10.68 9.56 4.46
C LEU A 19 11.06 8.77 3.20
N LEU A 20 11.09 7.44 3.29
CA LEU A 20 11.40 6.55 2.17
C LEU A 20 10.36 6.68 1.05
N MET A 21 9.09 6.73 1.41
CA MET A 21 7.97 6.84 0.46
C MET A 21 7.74 8.27 -0.03
N GLY A 22 8.46 9.25 0.52
CA GLY A 22 8.31 10.67 0.15
C GLY A 22 6.98 11.27 0.61
N VAL A 23 6.36 10.69 1.65
CA VAL A 23 5.13 11.22 2.25
C VAL A 23 5.47 12.44 3.10
N ARG A 24 4.72 13.53 2.90
CA ARG A 24 4.89 14.80 3.61
C ARG A 24 3.56 15.40 4.04
N ALA A 25 3.56 16.05 5.19
CA ALA A 25 2.40 16.77 5.68
C ALA A 25 2.16 18.05 4.89
N ARG A 26 0.91 18.36 4.59
CA ARG A 26 0.45 19.67 4.09
C ARG A 26 -0.42 20.39 5.11
N ALA A 27 -1.28 19.66 5.82
CA ALA A 27 -2.05 20.20 6.93
C ALA A 27 -2.30 19.13 7.97
N ILE A 28 -2.19 19.48 9.25
CA ILE A 28 -2.52 18.64 10.39
C ILE A 28 -3.34 19.45 11.38
N ARG A 29 -4.51 18.92 11.70
CA ARG A 29 -5.42 19.43 12.73
C ARG A 29 -6.08 18.25 13.43
N PRO A 30 -6.53 18.38 14.67
CA PRO A 30 -7.29 17.31 15.32
C PRO A 30 -8.44 16.84 14.42
N GLY A 31 -8.47 15.56 14.11
CA GLY A 31 -9.46 14.94 13.23
C GLY A 31 -9.29 15.17 11.74
N HIS A 32 -8.26 15.90 11.31
CA HIS A 32 -8.03 16.18 9.88
C HIS A 32 -6.55 16.13 9.51
N LEU A 33 -6.24 15.35 8.49
CA LEU A 33 -4.91 15.33 7.86
C LEU A 33 -4.99 15.60 6.37
N GLU A 34 -4.03 16.36 5.86
CA GLU A 34 -3.71 16.43 4.43
C GLU A 34 -2.25 16.05 4.25
N LEU A 35 -2.01 14.98 3.51
CA LEU A 35 -0.68 14.46 3.19
C LEU A 35 -0.47 14.45 1.68
N ALA A 36 0.78 14.51 1.26
CA ALA A 36 1.15 14.42 -0.15
C ALA A 36 2.31 13.45 -0.35
N GLN A 37 2.33 12.80 -1.50
CA GLN A 37 3.42 11.93 -1.94
C GLN A 37 3.74 12.21 -3.39
N ASP A 38 5.05 12.31 -3.72
CA ASP A 38 5.49 12.37 -5.11
C ASP A 38 5.49 10.95 -5.68
N VAL A 39 4.81 10.75 -6.80
CA VAL A 39 4.78 9.49 -7.53
C VAL A 39 5.61 9.59 -8.80
N GLY A 40 6.14 8.46 -9.24
CA GLY A 40 6.99 8.37 -10.42
C GLY A 40 7.60 7.00 -10.57
N ALA A 41 8.58 6.85 -11.45
CA ALA A 41 9.16 5.57 -11.87
C ALA A 41 9.55 4.65 -10.70
N ARG A 42 10.00 5.21 -9.57
CA ARG A 42 10.39 4.48 -8.37
C ARG A 42 9.26 3.65 -7.74
N PHE A 43 8.02 4.03 -7.96
CA PHE A 43 6.83 3.40 -7.38
C PHE A 43 5.96 2.70 -8.44
N HIS A 44 6.50 2.46 -9.63
CA HIS A 44 5.77 1.75 -10.67
C HIS A 44 5.73 0.25 -10.40
N ASP A 45 4.68 -0.39 -10.89
CA ASP A 45 4.61 -1.85 -11.00
C ASP A 45 5.51 -2.35 -12.17
N HIS A 46 5.51 -3.65 -12.42
CA HIS A 46 6.29 -4.25 -13.51
C HIS A 46 5.94 -3.69 -14.90
N ARG A 47 4.74 -3.15 -15.10
CA ARG A 47 4.27 -2.56 -16.37
C ARG A 47 4.64 -1.09 -16.53
N GLY A 48 5.33 -0.49 -15.57
CA GLY A 48 5.62 0.94 -15.56
C GLY A 48 4.41 1.81 -15.19
N GLN A 49 3.43 1.27 -14.48
CA GLN A 49 2.23 1.98 -14.05
C GLN A 49 2.24 2.28 -12.55
N THR A 50 1.74 3.47 -12.20
CA THR A 50 1.40 3.78 -10.82
C THR A 50 0.07 3.11 -10.46
N ILE A 51 0.05 2.33 -9.41
CA ILE A 51 -1.11 1.60 -8.90
C ILE A 51 -1.52 2.15 -7.52
N LEU A 52 -2.60 1.66 -6.92
CA LEU A 52 -2.99 2.07 -5.56
C LEU A 52 -1.88 1.74 -4.55
N GLY A 53 -1.23 0.58 -4.68
CA GLY A 53 -0.09 0.18 -3.86
C GLY A 53 1.08 1.16 -3.88
N SER A 54 1.28 1.90 -4.98
CA SER A 54 2.30 2.96 -5.07
C SER A 54 2.12 4.09 -4.05
N VAL A 55 0.89 4.30 -3.62
CA VAL A 55 0.47 5.28 -2.61
C VAL A 55 -0.21 4.61 -1.41
N GLY A 56 0.07 3.32 -1.19
CA GLY A 56 -0.51 2.54 -0.09
C GLY A 56 -0.23 3.14 1.27
N VAL A 57 1.00 3.61 1.49
CA VAL A 57 1.39 4.30 2.73
C VAL A 57 0.61 5.59 2.93
N LEU A 58 0.43 6.38 1.87
CA LEU A 58 -0.38 7.59 1.91
C LEU A 58 -1.86 7.27 2.20
N ALA A 59 -2.38 6.18 1.60
CA ALA A 59 -3.77 5.73 1.77
C ALA A 59 -4.09 5.30 3.20
N ASP A 60 -3.13 4.67 3.88
CA ASP A 60 -3.26 4.22 5.27
C ASP A 60 -2.97 5.37 6.26
N ALA A 61 -1.87 6.10 6.05
CA ALA A 61 -1.40 7.11 6.98
C ALA A 61 -2.38 8.30 7.11
N CYS A 62 -3.05 8.68 6.02
CA CYS A 62 -3.88 9.88 6.03
C CYS A 62 -5.16 9.69 6.87
N PRO A 63 -6.05 8.71 6.61
CA PRO A 63 -7.21 8.47 7.47
C PRO A 63 -6.81 7.92 8.85
N GLY A 64 -5.76 7.08 8.94
CA GLY A 64 -5.25 6.58 10.22
C GLY A 64 -4.74 7.70 11.12
N GLY A 65 -4.00 8.63 10.56
CA GLY A 65 -3.49 9.80 11.26
C GLY A 65 -4.59 10.78 11.68
N SER A 66 -5.66 10.95 10.88
CA SER A 66 -6.80 11.79 11.27
C SER A 66 -7.48 11.24 12.53
N LEU A 67 -7.67 9.92 12.62
CA LEU A 67 -8.16 9.27 13.83
C LEU A 67 -7.15 9.39 14.98
N GLY A 68 -5.87 9.11 14.71
CA GLY A 68 -4.81 9.19 15.72
C GLY A 68 -4.61 10.59 16.31
N SER A 69 -4.89 11.64 15.54
CA SER A 69 -4.84 13.03 16.01
C SER A 69 -6.06 13.45 16.86
N SER A 70 -7.12 12.62 16.88
CA SER A 70 -8.37 12.87 17.61
C SER A 70 -8.42 12.17 18.96
N VAL A 71 -7.50 11.21 19.24
CA VAL A 71 -7.48 10.51 20.53
C VAL A 71 -6.61 11.23 21.54
N PRO A 72 -6.86 11.03 22.86
CA PRO A 72 -6.04 11.63 23.92
C PRO A 72 -4.57 11.22 23.81
N GLU A 73 -3.69 12.09 24.32
CA GLU A 73 -2.26 11.81 24.40
C GLU A 73 -2.00 10.49 25.16
N GLY A 74 -1.03 9.70 24.70
CA GLY A 74 -0.72 8.38 25.25
C GLY A 74 -1.64 7.25 24.78
N THR A 75 -2.65 7.55 23.96
CA THR A 75 -3.53 6.57 23.33
C THR A 75 -3.08 6.30 21.89
N GLY A 76 -2.96 5.05 21.50
CA GLY A 76 -2.69 4.65 20.10
C GLY A 76 -3.96 4.37 19.32
N MET A 77 -3.89 4.53 18.00
CA MET A 77 -4.94 4.12 17.07
C MET A 77 -4.30 3.33 15.94
N VAL A 78 -4.87 2.17 15.59
CA VAL A 78 -4.46 1.37 14.44
C VAL A 78 -5.67 1.13 13.55
N LEU A 79 -5.46 1.09 12.24
CA LEU A 79 -6.52 0.72 11.33
C LEU A 79 -6.81 -0.79 11.42
N SER A 80 -8.09 -1.14 11.52
CA SER A 80 -8.58 -2.52 11.40
C SER A 80 -9.17 -2.81 10.03
N GLN A 81 -9.48 -1.75 9.26
CA GLN A 81 -10.01 -1.86 7.90
C GLN A 81 -9.70 -0.58 7.14
N LEU A 82 -9.38 -0.74 5.85
CA LEU A 82 -9.29 0.33 4.86
C LEU A 82 -9.98 -0.13 3.59
N SER A 83 -10.74 0.73 2.95
CA SER A 83 -11.20 0.56 1.58
C SER A 83 -10.89 1.78 0.73
N ALA A 84 -10.50 1.53 -0.51
CA ALA A 84 -10.23 2.54 -1.52
C ALA A 84 -11.00 2.20 -2.80
N THR A 85 -11.79 3.14 -3.31
CA THR A 85 -12.46 3.02 -4.60
C THR A 85 -11.86 4.03 -5.56
N LEU A 86 -11.29 3.54 -6.67
CA LEU A 86 -10.60 4.39 -7.64
C LEU A 86 -11.59 5.01 -8.62
N ALA A 87 -11.58 6.33 -8.68
CA ALA A 87 -12.36 7.12 -9.63
C ALA A 87 -11.63 7.29 -10.97
N ALA A 88 -10.28 7.32 -10.95
CA ALA A 88 -9.43 7.49 -12.12
C ALA A 88 -8.14 6.65 -11.98
N PRO A 89 -7.38 6.44 -13.08
CA PRO A 89 -6.02 5.90 -13.00
C PRO A 89 -5.13 6.80 -12.16
N MET A 90 -4.19 6.21 -11.42
CA MET A 90 -3.14 6.99 -10.76
C MET A 90 -2.24 7.66 -11.79
N PRO A 91 -1.76 8.89 -11.55
CA PRO A 91 -0.86 9.58 -12.47
C PRO A 91 0.49 8.85 -12.53
N ALA A 92 1.09 8.73 -13.71
CA ALA A 92 2.39 8.10 -13.87
C ALA A 92 3.51 8.87 -13.13
N THR A 93 3.37 10.18 -13.02
CA THR A 93 4.31 11.08 -12.33
C THR A 93 3.55 12.25 -11.72
N GLY A 94 4.18 12.93 -10.76
CA GLY A 94 3.63 14.13 -10.13
C GLY A 94 3.29 13.90 -8.66
N VAL A 95 2.32 14.65 -8.15
CA VAL A 95 1.94 14.63 -6.73
C VAL A 95 0.57 14.02 -6.58
N VAL A 96 0.42 13.09 -5.65
CA VAL A 96 -0.87 12.63 -5.12
C VAL A 96 -1.06 13.26 -3.75
N VAL A 97 -2.22 13.89 -3.55
CA VAL A 97 -2.62 14.49 -2.28
C VAL A 97 -3.77 13.68 -1.71
N ALA A 98 -3.64 13.26 -0.46
CA ALA A 98 -4.70 12.61 0.29
C ALA A 98 -5.19 13.51 1.42
N THR A 99 -6.50 13.53 1.61
CA THR A 99 -7.15 14.09 2.81
C THR A 99 -7.76 12.96 3.62
N GLY A 100 -7.74 13.09 4.93
CA GLY A 100 -8.40 12.18 5.87
C GLY A 100 -9.12 12.96 6.93
N ASP A 101 -10.39 12.63 7.17
CA ASP A 101 -11.25 13.25 8.16
C ASP A 101 -11.82 12.19 9.10
N ALA A 102 -11.57 12.34 10.41
CA ALA A 102 -12.24 11.53 11.41
C ALA A 102 -13.73 11.90 11.43
N THR A 103 -14.58 10.97 11.04
CA THR A 103 -16.02 11.18 10.91
C THR A 103 -16.80 10.74 12.16
N HIS A 104 -16.22 9.84 12.93
CA HIS A 104 -16.78 9.34 14.19
C HIS A 104 -15.65 8.84 15.09
N LEU A 105 -15.77 9.08 16.40
CA LEU A 105 -14.87 8.55 17.41
C LEU A 105 -15.69 8.18 18.64
N ASP A 106 -15.65 6.92 19.02
CA ASP A 106 -16.24 6.39 20.25
C ASP A 106 -15.12 5.76 21.09
N LEU A 107 -14.67 6.51 22.10
CA LEU A 107 -13.59 6.06 22.97
C LEU A 107 -14.03 4.95 23.94
N ASP A 108 -15.31 4.90 24.31
CA ASP A 108 -15.86 3.88 25.19
C ASP A 108 -15.94 2.52 24.45
N ALA A 109 -16.34 2.56 23.19
CA ALA A 109 -16.28 1.39 22.30
C ALA A 109 -14.86 1.09 21.77
N GLY A 110 -13.92 2.00 21.98
CA GLY A 110 -12.54 1.87 21.50
C GLY A 110 -12.42 1.88 19.97
N MET A 111 -13.28 2.63 19.26
CA MET A 111 -13.39 2.59 17.81
C MET A 111 -13.52 4.00 17.20
N GLY A 112 -12.99 4.15 15.97
CA GLY A 112 -13.18 5.34 15.15
C GLY A 112 -13.41 5.03 13.69
N LEU A 113 -14.08 5.95 12.99
CA LEU A 113 -14.29 5.92 11.54
C LEU A 113 -13.68 7.17 10.91
N ALA A 114 -13.03 7.00 9.77
CA ALA A 114 -12.55 8.12 8.96
C ALA A 114 -12.92 7.92 7.49
N SER A 115 -13.09 9.04 6.81
CA SER A 115 -13.21 9.10 5.35
C SER A 115 -12.09 9.96 4.77
N GLY A 116 -11.82 9.78 3.48
CA GLY A 116 -10.80 10.56 2.81
C GLY A 116 -10.95 10.55 1.31
N THR A 117 -10.16 11.38 0.65
CA THR A 117 -10.06 11.41 -0.82
C THR A 117 -8.62 11.50 -1.24
N MET A 118 -8.32 10.96 -2.42
CA MET A 118 -7.06 11.20 -3.12
C MET A 118 -7.31 12.03 -4.36
N ARG A 119 -6.41 12.96 -4.66
CA ARG A 119 -6.44 13.82 -5.84
C ARG A 119 -5.03 13.92 -6.44
N ASP A 120 -4.94 14.18 -7.73
CA ASP A 120 -3.68 14.57 -8.35
C ASP A 120 -3.31 16.03 -8.01
N GLY A 121 -2.12 16.45 -8.45
CA GLY A 121 -1.64 17.83 -8.24
C GLY A 121 -2.50 18.92 -8.90
N ALA A 122 -3.36 18.57 -9.87
CA ALA A 122 -4.33 19.45 -10.51
C ALA A 122 -5.70 19.45 -9.78
N GLY A 123 -5.87 18.59 -8.77
CA GLY A 123 -7.12 18.46 -8.02
C GLY A 123 -8.11 17.44 -8.60
N THR A 124 -7.74 16.66 -9.62
CA THR A 124 -8.59 15.63 -10.20
C THR A 124 -8.81 14.51 -9.17
N PRO A 125 -10.05 14.08 -8.89
CA PRO A 125 -10.31 12.97 -8.00
C PRO A 125 -9.72 11.66 -8.51
N LEU A 126 -8.92 10.98 -7.69
CA LEU A 126 -8.29 9.69 -7.98
C LEU A 126 -8.94 8.53 -7.22
N ALA A 127 -9.26 8.73 -5.94
CA ALA A 127 -9.87 7.72 -5.10
C ALA A 127 -10.68 8.31 -3.95
N VAL A 128 -11.61 7.51 -3.45
CA VAL A 128 -12.32 7.73 -2.18
C VAL A 128 -11.84 6.67 -1.19
N LEU A 129 -11.56 7.10 0.04
CA LEU A 129 -11.06 6.26 1.13
C LEU A 129 -12.10 6.18 2.25
N GLN A 130 -12.22 5.02 2.86
CA GLN A 130 -12.95 4.82 4.11
C GLN A 130 -12.14 3.89 5.01
N SER A 131 -12.12 4.16 6.31
CA SER A 131 -11.38 3.34 7.26
C SER A 131 -12.07 3.23 8.60
N ARG A 132 -11.74 2.15 9.32
CA ARG A 132 -12.08 1.93 10.71
C ARG A 132 -10.81 1.74 11.51
N GLY A 133 -10.66 2.53 12.56
CA GLY A 133 -9.59 2.43 13.54
C GLY A 133 -10.06 1.77 14.83
N ILE A 134 -9.14 1.14 15.53
CA ILE A 134 -9.32 0.58 16.86
C ILE A 134 -8.31 1.22 17.80
N VAL A 135 -8.78 1.64 18.97
CA VAL A 135 -7.95 2.17 20.04
C VAL A 135 -7.06 1.06 20.61
N VAL A 136 -5.78 1.35 20.76
CA VAL A 136 -4.81 0.42 21.35
C VAL A 136 -4.09 1.09 22.53
N THR A 137 -3.86 0.32 23.58
CA THR A 137 -3.18 0.81 24.79
C THR A 137 -1.65 0.74 24.70
N ARG A 138 -1.10 0.54 23.50
CA ARG A 138 0.35 0.52 23.30
C ARG A 138 0.90 1.94 23.28
N PRO A 139 1.92 2.27 24.09
CA PRO A 139 2.58 3.56 23.98
C PRO A 139 3.20 3.67 22.60
N ARG A 140 3.05 4.84 21.95
CA ARG A 140 3.83 5.20 20.78
C ARG A 140 5.32 5.18 21.16
N ALA A 141 6.17 4.68 20.27
CA ALA A 141 7.60 4.93 20.38
C ALA A 141 7.81 6.46 20.48
N SER A 142 8.71 6.90 21.37
CA SER A 142 9.01 8.33 21.47
C SER A 142 9.50 8.83 20.10
N ALA A 143 9.14 10.06 19.76
CA ALA A 143 9.62 10.71 18.55
C ALA A 143 11.16 10.67 18.43
N ASP A 144 11.87 10.73 19.55
CA ASP A 144 13.32 10.66 19.64
C ASP A 144 13.88 9.29 19.20
N THR A 145 13.17 8.20 19.47
CA THR A 145 13.58 6.85 19.04
C THR A 145 13.48 6.69 17.52
N VAL A 146 12.52 7.37 16.89
CA VAL A 146 12.29 7.34 15.44
C VAL A 146 13.28 8.26 14.71
N LEU A 147 13.71 9.38 15.34
CA LEU A 147 14.57 10.39 14.73
C LEU A 147 16.08 10.07 14.80
N SER A 148 16.51 9.16 15.68
CA SER A 148 17.93 8.79 15.86
C SER A 148 18.49 7.85 14.77
N GLY A 149 17.67 7.45 13.80
CA GLY A 149 18.10 6.55 12.74
C GLY A 149 18.87 7.28 11.63
N GLU A 150 20.03 6.75 11.25
CA GLU A 150 20.71 7.09 10.01
C GLU A 150 19.74 7.10 8.83
N ARG A 151 19.93 8.02 7.87
CA ARG A 151 19.20 7.98 6.60
C ARG A 151 19.46 6.62 5.96
N LEU A 152 18.44 5.79 5.86
CA LEU A 152 18.54 4.56 5.08
C LEU A 152 18.89 4.96 3.64
N PRO A 153 19.95 4.41 3.05
CA PRO A 153 20.15 4.56 1.63
C PRO A 153 18.89 4.04 0.94
N ILE A 154 18.30 4.88 0.12
CA ILE A 154 17.18 4.49 -0.72
C ILE A 154 17.76 3.60 -1.81
N PRO A 155 17.42 2.32 -1.93
CA PRO A 155 17.92 1.46 -3.00
C PRO A 155 17.58 2.08 -4.36
N ASP A 156 18.47 1.91 -5.32
CA ASP A 156 18.14 2.23 -6.70
C ASP A 156 16.93 1.41 -7.13
N PRO A 157 15.93 2.00 -7.79
CA PRO A 157 14.73 1.28 -8.18
C PRO A 157 15.08 0.20 -9.21
N GLU A 158 14.51 -0.99 -9.04
CA GLU A 158 14.56 -2.01 -10.07
C GLU A 158 13.89 -1.50 -11.37
N PRO A 159 14.33 -1.95 -12.55
CA PRO A 159 13.68 -1.56 -13.79
C PRO A 159 12.26 -2.12 -13.88
N CYS A 160 11.41 -1.47 -14.66
CA CYS A 160 10.17 -2.08 -15.14
C CYS A 160 10.50 -3.10 -16.24
N ALA A 161 9.58 -4.01 -16.51
CA ALA A 161 9.64 -4.86 -17.70
C ALA A 161 9.65 -3.97 -18.96
N GLY A 162 10.45 -4.33 -19.94
CA GLY A 162 10.47 -3.64 -21.24
C GLY A 162 9.15 -3.79 -21.98
N VAL A 163 8.82 -2.85 -22.85
CA VAL A 163 7.61 -2.95 -23.69
C VAL A 163 7.63 -4.23 -24.51
N ASP A 164 8.80 -4.60 -25.05
CA ASP A 164 9.00 -5.82 -25.84
C ASP A 164 8.88 -7.09 -24.99
N ASP A 165 9.19 -7.02 -23.70
CA ASP A 165 9.04 -8.14 -22.77
C ASP A 165 7.58 -8.48 -22.51
N LEU A 166 6.69 -7.51 -22.60
CA LEU A 166 5.24 -7.66 -22.39
C LEU A 166 4.49 -7.90 -23.71
N ALA A 167 5.03 -7.38 -24.83
CA ALA A 167 4.39 -7.45 -26.12
C ALA A 167 4.25 -8.91 -26.59
N GLY A 168 3.08 -9.26 -27.11
CA GLY A 168 2.81 -10.57 -27.68
C GLY A 168 2.58 -11.70 -26.67
N ARG A 169 2.79 -11.47 -25.37
CA ARG A 169 2.54 -12.47 -24.32
C ARG A 169 1.08 -12.42 -23.84
N ILE A 170 0.54 -13.56 -23.44
CA ILE A 170 -0.64 -13.62 -22.59
C ILE A 170 -0.24 -13.30 -21.15
N GLY A 171 -1.19 -12.83 -20.35
CA GLY A 171 -0.87 -12.38 -18.98
C GLY A 171 -0.32 -13.47 -18.06
N LEU A 172 -0.72 -14.73 -18.26
CA LEU A 172 -0.15 -15.86 -17.52
C LEU A 172 1.35 -15.98 -17.78
N ASP A 173 1.77 -15.94 -19.04
CA ASP A 173 3.20 -16.03 -19.42
C ASP A 173 4.01 -14.83 -18.91
N VAL A 174 3.37 -13.66 -18.76
CA VAL A 174 4.01 -12.49 -18.13
C VAL A 174 4.31 -12.76 -16.66
N VAL A 175 3.34 -13.31 -15.90
CA VAL A 175 3.53 -13.59 -14.48
C VAL A 175 4.51 -14.74 -14.26
N ASP A 176 4.51 -15.77 -15.11
CA ASP A 176 5.52 -16.84 -15.11
C ASP A 176 6.94 -16.29 -15.38
N ALA A 177 7.06 -15.35 -16.31
CA ALA A 177 8.34 -14.72 -16.63
C ALA A 177 8.85 -13.82 -15.47
N LEU A 178 7.94 -13.16 -14.72
CA LEU A 178 8.27 -12.46 -13.48
C LEU A 178 8.75 -13.44 -12.40
N ALA A 179 8.04 -14.55 -12.20
CA ALA A 179 8.38 -15.57 -11.20
C ALA A 179 9.75 -16.21 -11.47
N SER A 180 10.07 -16.45 -12.74
CA SER A 180 11.37 -17.02 -13.15
C SER A 180 12.50 -16.00 -13.27
N GLY A 181 12.24 -14.70 -13.06
CA GLY A 181 13.23 -13.63 -13.22
C GLY A 181 13.63 -13.37 -14.68
N GLN A 182 12.89 -13.86 -15.65
CA GLN A 182 13.14 -13.57 -17.07
C GLN A 182 12.83 -12.12 -17.44
N ILE A 183 11.87 -11.50 -16.75
CA ILE A 183 11.55 -10.10 -16.85
C ILE A 183 11.60 -9.44 -15.48
N ALA A 184 11.85 -8.14 -15.46
CA ALA A 184 11.99 -7.39 -14.23
C ALA A 184 10.62 -7.27 -13.51
N ARG A 185 10.62 -7.47 -12.19
CA ARG A 185 9.42 -7.41 -11.34
C ARG A 185 8.91 -5.99 -11.08
N GLY A 186 9.69 -4.99 -11.46
CA GLY A 186 9.35 -3.58 -11.29
C GLY A 186 9.75 -2.99 -9.94
N PRO A 187 9.90 -1.66 -9.89
CA PRO A 187 10.42 -0.94 -8.72
C PRO A 187 9.67 -1.21 -7.42
N LEU A 188 8.32 -1.26 -7.49
CA LEU A 188 7.50 -1.40 -6.30
C LEU A 188 7.60 -2.81 -5.68
N ALA A 189 7.59 -3.84 -6.52
CA ALA A 189 7.82 -5.22 -6.07
C ALA A 189 9.26 -5.42 -5.60
N GLY A 190 10.24 -4.79 -6.27
CA GLY A 190 11.64 -4.76 -5.85
C GLY A 190 11.84 -4.11 -4.50
N LEU A 191 11.16 -3.00 -4.20
CA LEU A 191 11.22 -2.33 -2.90
C LEU A 191 10.77 -3.23 -1.75
N LEU A 192 9.74 -4.05 -1.97
CA LEU A 192 9.27 -5.04 -1.00
C LEU A 192 10.12 -6.32 -0.98
N ASP A 193 11.00 -6.50 -1.94
CA ASP A 193 11.62 -7.79 -2.26
C ASP A 193 10.60 -8.92 -2.46
N LEU A 194 9.46 -8.58 -3.09
CA LEU A 194 8.38 -9.53 -3.35
C LEU A 194 8.81 -10.56 -4.38
N GLN A 195 8.86 -11.82 -3.98
CA GLN A 195 9.24 -12.95 -4.82
C GLN A 195 7.99 -13.78 -5.16
N VAL A 196 7.62 -13.84 -6.44
CA VAL A 196 6.54 -14.73 -6.90
C VAL A 196 7.04 -16.17 -6.82
N THR A 197 6.31 -17.04 -6.14
CA THR A 197 6.71 -18.42 -5.85
C THR A 197 5.87 -19.46 -6.56
N ASP A 198 4.64 -19.12 -6.93
CA ASP A 198 3.73 -20.02 -7.60
C ASP A 198 2.75 -19.23 -8.49
N VAL A 199 2.46 -19.76 -9.68
CA VAL A 199 1.64 -19.09 -10.69
C VAL A 199 0.71 -20.09 -11.36
N GLU A 200 -0.57 -19.81 -11.28
CA GLU A 200 -1.61 -20.49 -12.05
C GLU A 200 -2.56 -19.47 -12.64
N ARG A 201 -3.33 -19.85 -13.66
CA ARG A 201 -4.34 -18.97 -14.20
C ARG A 201 -5.40 -18.62 -13.13
N GLY A 202 -5.42 -17.38 -12.71
CA GLY A 202 -6.32 -16.88 -11.65
C GLY A 202 -5.79 -17.06 -10.24
N SER A 203 -4.58 -17.58 -10.05
CA SER A 203 -3.96 -17.73 -8.74
C SER A 203 -2.48 -17.39 -8.78
N VAL A 204 -2.01 -16.62 -7.79
CA VAL A 204 -0.60 -16.28 -7.65
C VAL A 204 -0.22 -16.32 -6.17
N ALA A 205 0.92 -16.95 -5.88
CA ALA A 205 1.55 -16.88 -4.57
C ALA A 205 2.90 -16.17 -4.65
N ALA A 206 3.23 -15.45 -3.60
CA ALA A 206 4.51 -14.77 -3.44
C ALA A 206 4.91 -14.74 -1.97
N SER A 207 6.16 -14.36 -1.70
CA SER A 207 6.65 -14.10 -0.35
C SER A 207 7.53 -12.87 -0.31
N PHE A 208 7.64 -12.24 0.86
CA PHE A 208 8.60 -11.17 1.14
C PHE A 208 9.00 -11.19 2.62
N ALA A 209 10.23 -10.80 2.90
CA ALA A 209 10.72 -10.66 4.26
C ALA A 209 10.32 -9.28 4.83
N PRO A 210 9.84 -9.21 6.09
CA PRO A 210 9.75 -7.95 6.80
C PRO A 210 11.12 -7.25 6.87
N GLN A 211 11.13 -5.91 6.81
CA GLN A 211 12.34 -5.10 6.87
C GLN A 211 12.13 -3.91 7.83
N ASP A 212 13.19 -3.46 8.48
CA ASP A 212 13.14 -2.38 9.48
C ASP A 212 12.48 -1.10 8.97
N TRP A 213 12.67 -0.76 7.68
CA TRP A 213 12.08 0.43 7.08
C TRP A 213 10.57 0.38 6.97
N MET A 214 9.95 -0.81 7.03
CA MET A 214 8.50 -1.01 6.97
C MET A 214 7.80 -0.66 8.28
N SER A 215 8.55 -0.29 9.33
CA SER A 215 8.04 -0.06 10.67
C SER A 215 7.13 1.16 10.76
N ASN A 216 6.02 0.99 11.48
CA ASN A 216 5.24 2.10 11.99
C ASN A 216 5.75 2.55 13.39
N PRO A 217 5.27 3.66 13.96
CA PRO A 217 5.67 4.11 15.29
C PRO A 217 5.35 3.15 16.45
N LEU A 218 4.64 2.05 16.19
CA LEU A 218 4.32 1.00 17.17
C LEU A 218 5.25 -0.23 17.05
N GLY A 219 6.25 -0.20 16.15
CA GLY A 219 7.21 -1.28 15.95
C GLY A 219 6.70 -2.47 15.13
N SER A 220 5.59 -2.31 14.43
CA SER A 220 5.06 -3.31 13.49
C SER A 220 5.08 -2.80 12.05
N ILE A 221 4.88 -3.68 11.08
CA ILE A 221 4.75 -3.27 9.67
C ILE A 221 3.57 -2.30 9.54
N GLN A 222 3.81 -1.18 8.89
CA GLN A 222 2.80 -0.15 8.64
C GLN A 222 1.74 -0.66 7.66
N GLY A 223 0.47 -0.36 7.94
CA GLY A 223 -0.66 -0.87 7.17
C GLY A 223 -0.57 -0.60 5.66
N GLY A 224 -0.02 0.55 5.26
CA GLY A 224 0.14 0.90 3.86
C GLY A 224 1.15 0.02 3.09
N VAL A 225 2.14 -0.55 3.76
CA VAL A 225 3.03 -1.57 3.16
C VAL A 225 2.23 -2.84 2.85
N LEU A 226 1.33 -3.24 3.76
CA LEU A 226 0.43 -4.37 3.56
C LEU A 226 -0.60 -4.09 2.45
N VAL A 227 -1.07 -2.83 2.31
CA VAL A 227 -1.88 -2.37 1.16
C VAL A 227 -1.11 -2.53 -0.14
N THR A 228 0.16 -2.11 -0.16
CA THR A 228 1.04 -2.24 -1.34
C THR A 228 1.18 -3.70 -1.76
N ALA A 229 1.47 -4.60 -0.81
CA ALA A 229 1.61 -6.03 -1.09
C ALA A 229 0.28 -6.63 -1.60
N ALA A 230 -0.84 -6.33 -0.96
CA ALA A 230 -2.15 -6.82 -1.37
C ALA A 230 -2.56 -6.33 -2.78
N ASP A 231 -2.32 -5.04 -3.09
CA ASP A 231 -2.63 -4.48 -4.42
C ASP A 231 -1.77 -5.09 -5.53
N LEU A 232 -0.46 -5.28 -5.28
CA LEU A 232 0.43 -5.99 -6.18
C LEU A 232 -0.06 -7.42 -6.46
N MET A 233 -0.41 -8.17 -5.42
CA MET A 233 -0.86 -9.55 -5.54
C MET A 233 -2.19 -9.65 -6.30
N ASN A 234 -3.17 -8.80 -5.98
CA ASN A 234 -4.43 -8.73 -6.73
C ASN A 234 -4.20 -8.36 -8.20
N GLY A 235 -3.25 -7.45 -8.45
CA GLY A 235 -2.84 -7.07 -9.80
C GLY A 235 -2.23 -8.24 -10.57
N LEU A 236 -1.32 -9.00 -9.95
CA LEU A 236 -0.70 -10.18 -10.58
C LEU A 236 -1.74 -11.27 -10.89
N ALA A 237 -2.67 -11.56 -9.96
CA ALA A 237 -3.75 -12.50 -10.21
C ALA A 237 -4.65 -12.04 -11.37
N ALA A 238 -5.00 -10.74 -11.44
CA ALA A 238 -5.72 -10.16 -12.58
C ALA A 238 -4.93 -10.28 -13.89
N GLN A 239 -3.61 -10.05 -13.84
CA GLN A 239 -2.73 -10.17 -15.00
C GLN A 239 -2.80 -11.57 -15.63
N THR A 240 -2.84 -12.65 -14.83
CA THR A 240 -2.90 -14.03 -15.35
C THR A 240 -4.13 -14.30 -16.23
N LEU A 241 -5.17 -13.46 -16.14
CA LEU A 241 -6.39 -13.60 -16.92
C LEU A 241 -6.33 -12.92 -18.28
N THR A 242 -5.38 -11.99 -18.47
CA THR A 242 -5.37 -11.12 -19.65
C THR A 242 -4.92 -11.88 -20.90
N ALA A 243 -5.62 -11.64 -22.01
CA ALA A 243 -5.18 -12.07 -23.33
C ALA A 243 -4.04 -11.18 -23.84
N THR A 244 -3.40 -11.59 -24.93
CA THR A 244 -2.39 -10.77 -25.62
C THR A 244 -2.96 -9.39 -25.97
N GLY A 245 -2.24 -8.33 -25.58
CA GLY A 245 -2.64 -6.94 -25.78
C GLY A 245 -3.74 -6.44 -24.83
N GLN A 246 -4.33 -7.30 -24.02
CA GLN A 246 -5.30 -6.92 -23.00
C GLN A 246 -4.58 -6.45 -21.74
N GLN A 247 -5.16 -5.44 -21.09
CA GLN A 247 -4.66 -4.90 -19.82
C GLN A 247 -5.67 -5.11 -18.68
N TYR A 248 -5.18 -5.00 -17.45
CA TYR A 248 -6.03 -4.94 -16.28
C TYR A 248 -5.83 -3.63 -15.52
N ARG A 249 -6.84 -3.25 -14.75
CA ARG A 249 -6.78 -2.16 -13.77
C ARG A 249 -7.60 -2.53 -12.54
N ILE A 250 -7.00 -2.43 -11.36
CA ILE A 250 -7.73 -2.54 -10.10
C ILE A 250 -8.66 -1.32 -9.99
N LEU A 251 -9.90 -1.55 -9.62
CA LEU A 251 -10.95 -0.53 -9.49
C LEU A 251 -11.20 -0.16 -8.04
N ASP A 252 -11.05 -1.12 -7.14
CA ASP A 252 -11.23 -0.96 -5.71
C ASP A 252 -10.36 -1.98 -4.97
N LEU A 253 -10.05 -1.66 -3.72
CA LEU A 253 -9.41 -2.56 -2.78
C LEU A 253 -10.04 -2.34 -1.41
N ARG A 254 -10.50 -3.43 -0.80
CA ARG A 254 -10.81 -3.49 0.62
C ARG A 254 -9.79 -4.37 1.31
N ILE A 255 -9.27 -3.91 2.43
CA ILE A 255 -8.29 -4.62 3.25
C ILE A 255 -8.75 -4.64 4.71
N ASP A 256 -8.79 -5.81 5.33
CA ASP A 256 -9.04 -6.02 6.74
C ASP A 256 -7.70 -6.44 7.40
N PHE A 257 -7.22 -5.61 8.34
CA PHE A 257 -6.00 -5.85 9.10
C PHE A 257 -6.34 -6.72 10.31
N VAL A 258 -5.97 -7.99 10.25
CA VAL A 258 -6.30 -9.00 11.28
C VAL A 258 -5.26 -9.00 12.40
N ARG A 259 -3.97 -8.88 12.02
CA ARG A 259 -2.84 -8.82 12.93
C ARG A 259 -1.77 -7.88 12.37
N SER A 260 -1.02 -7.25 13.26
CA SER A 260 0.12 -6.41 12.88
C SER A 260 1.40 -7.23 12.97
N PRO A 261 2.02 -7.63 11.84
CA PRO A 261 3.27 -8.37 11.86
C PRO A 261 4.42 -7.50 12.35
N ALA A 262 5.36 -8.09 13.09
CA ALA A 262 6.58 -7.42 13.52
C ALA A 262 7.56 -7.27 12.35
N VAL A 263 8.39 -6.22 12.36
CA VAL A 263 9.38 -5.98 11.29
C VAL A 263 10.58 -6.92 11.36
N ASP A 264 10.81 -7.55 12.48
CA ASP A 264 11.79 -8.61 12.71
C ASP A 264 11.16 -10.02 12.68
N GLY A 265 9.93 -10.11 12.19
CA GLY A 265 9.16 -11.36 12.09
C GLY A 265 9.63 -12.26 10.95
N PRO A 266 9.02 -13.44 10.83
CA PRO A 266 9.27 -14.35 9.72
C PRO A 266 8.71 -13.81 8.40
N ASP A 267 9.15 -14.44 7.31
CA ASP A 267 8.63 -14.15 5.96
C ASP A 267 7.11 -14.20 5.93
N ILE A 268 6.54 -13.28 5.16
CA ILE A 268 5.12 -13.19 4.90
C ILE A 268 4.83 -13.82 3.54
N ARG A 269 3.95 -14.81 3.55
CA ARG A 269 3.41 -15.38 2.32
C ARG A 269 2.13 -14.63 1.93
N ALA A 270 2.06 -14.23 0.68
CA ALA A 270 0.90 -13.60 0.08
C ALA A 270 0.31 -14.52 -1.01
N VAL A 271 -1.01 -14.69 -1.00
CA VAL A 271 -1.73 -15.48 -2.01
C VAL A 271 -2.90 -14.63 -2.52
N ALA A 272 -3.09 -14.58 -3.83
CA ALA A 272 -4.24 -13.95 -4.44
C ALA A 272 -4.93 -14.90 -5.41
N GLU A 273 -6.26 -14.97 -5.32
CA GLU A 273 -7.09 -15.87 -6.10
C GLU A 273 -8.25 -15.13 -6.74
N VAL A 274 -8.51 -15.42 -8.01
CA VAL A 274 -9.67 -14.92 -8.73
C VAL A 274 -10.89 -15.75 -8.32
N VAL A 275 -11.76 -15.16 -7.54
CA VAL A 275 -13.03 -15.79 -7.11
C VAL A 275 -14.00 -15.94 -8.29
N ARG A 276 -14.01 -14.93 -9.16
CA ARG A 276 -14.83 -14.92 -10.37
C ARG A 276 -14.22 -14.06 -11.46
N ALA A 277 -14.14 -14.60 -12.65
CA ALA A 277 -13.78 -13.84 -13.85
C ALA A 277 -15.00 -13.73 -14.78
N GLY A 278 -15.42 -12.51 -15.05
CA GLY A 278 -16.34 -12.17 -16.14
C GLY A 278 -15.57 -11.67 -17.35
N ARG A 279 -16.30 -11.28 -18.39
CA ARG A 279 -15.67 -10.76 -19.62
C ARG A 279 -14.93 -9.42 -19.43
N ARG A 280 -15.35 -8.59 -18.47
CA ARG A 280 -14.80 -7.24 -18.23
C ARG A 280 -14.35 -7.00 -16.80
N ILE A 281 -14.87 -7.76 -15.85
CA ILE A 281 -14.59 -7.60 -14.42
C ILE A 281 -14.20 -8.94 -13.84
N ALA A 282 -13.13 -8.95 -13.06
CA ALA A 282 -12.74 -10.04 -12.19
C ALA A 282 -12.88 -9.62 -10.73
N LEU A 283 -13.33 -10.52 -9.87
CA LEU A 283 -13.33 -10.38 -8.42
C LEU A 283 -12.19 -11.24 -7.87
N ILE A 284 -11.39 -10.67 -7.00
CA ILE A 284 -10.14 -11.27 -6.51
C ILE A 284 -10.13 -11.14 -5.00
N GLU A 285 -9.70 -12.19 -4.32
CA GLU A 285 -9.40 -12.18 -2.89
C GLU A 285 -7.93 -12.47 -2.68
N SER A 286 -7.33 -11.85 -1.68
CA SER A 286 -5.96 -12.13 -1.29
C SER A 286 -5.79 -12.21 0.22
N HIS A 287 -4.81 -13.00 0.64
CA HIS A 287 -4.46 -13.23 2.03
C HIS A 287 -2.96 -13.09 2.21
N LEU A 288 -2.55 -12.36 3.24
CA LEU A 288 -1.19 -12.36 3.74
C LEU A 288 -1.17 -13.19 5.03
N VAL A 289 -0.27 -14.16 5.10
CA VAL A 289 -0.14 -15.07 6.24
C VAL A 289 1.31 -15.13 6.72
N ASP A 290 1.51 -15.36 8.00
CA ASP A 290 2.83 -15.62 8.55
C ASP A 290 3.28 -17.08 8.32
N ALA A 291 4.50 -17.40 8.72
CA ALA A 291 5.07 -18.74 8.58
C ALA A 291 4.29 -19.84 9.34
N SER A 292 3.47 -19.48 10.33
CA SER A 292 2.59 -20.41 11.04
C SER A 292 1.23 -20.64 10.33
N GLY A 293 0.98 -19.91 9.22
CA GLY A 293 -0.29 -19.92 8.51
C GLY A 293 -1.36 -19.03 9.14
N GLN A 294 -1.02 -18.19 10.13
CA GLN A 294 -1.97 -17.26 10.72
C GLN A 294 -2.21 -16.08 9.77
N THR A 295 -3.46 -15.75 9.56
CA THR A 295 -3.85 -14.61 8.72
C THR A 295 -3.43 -13.29 9.37
N LEU A 296 -2.65 -12.50 8.63
CA LEU A 296 -2.26 -11.13 8.95
C LEU A 296 -3.23 -10.14 8.31
N VAL A 297 -3.56 -10.39 7.05
CA VAL A 297 -4.40 -9.53 6.22
C VAL A 297 -5.35 -10.36 5.38
N ARG A 298 -6.56 -9.86 5.19
CA ARG A 298 -7.48 -10.26 4.11
C ARG A 298 -7.76 -9.07 3.23
N ALA A 299 -7.73 -9.28 1.92
CA ALA A 299 -8.12 -8.23 0.99
C ALA A 299 -9.02 -8.78 -0.11
N ALA A 300 -9.86 -7.90 -0.64
CA ALA A 300 -10.71 -8.16 -1.78
C ALA A 300 -10.61 -6.98 -2.75
N ALA A 301 -10.59 -7.27 -4.05
CA ALA A 301 -10.48 -6.29 -5.11
C ALA A 301 -11.34 -6.63 -6.30
N SER A 302 -11.74 -5.60 -7.04
CA SER A 302 -12.30 -5.75 -8.39
C SER A 302 -11.30 -5.27 -9.41
N ALA A 303 -11.10 -6.03 -10.48
CA ALA A 303 -10.23 -5.65 -11.58
C ALA A 303 -11.04 -5.53 -12.88
N ARG A 304 -10.85 -4.44 -13.63
CA ARG A 304 -11.32 -4.32 -15.01
C ARG A 304 -10.31 -4.97 -15.94
N LEU A 305 -10.81 -5.77 -16.88
CA LEU A 305 -10.06 -6.33 -18.01
C LEU A 305 -10.46 -5.58 -19.29
N SER A 306 -9.50 -5.00 -20.01
CA SER A 306 -9.77 -4.11 -21.18
C SER A 306 -8.75 -4.26 -22.29
#